data_6798dd224ff9fb421d7ada670ad9aebf
#
_entry.id   6798dd224ff9fb421d7ada670ad9aebf
#
_cell.length_a   1.000
_cell.length_b   1.000
_cell.length_c   1.000
_cell.angle_alpha   90.00
_cell.angle_beta   90.00
_cell.angle_gamma   90.00
#
_symmetry.space_group_name_H-M   'P 1'
#
loop_
_entity.id
_entity.type
_entity.pdbx_description
1 polymer ?
#
loop_
_entity_poly.entity_id
_entity_poly.type
_entity_poly.pdbx_seq_one_letter_code
_entity_poly.pdbx_strand_id
1 'polypeptide(L)'
;SINLLAIGEVLMICKKYDLNLKAAYEAIRVSSGNSFVHTSEGQLILSRSFDAQFTMDLICKDLGLVEKLRKKFNIPSDLIHLVESIFIEGKNILGNREFSTAIVKLLEKKCGEELYSPNFPKQLIDKEPRRKGIEIKF
;
A
#
# COMPACT_ATOMS: atom_id res chain seq x y z
N SER A 1 -3.40 3.50 -2.33
CA SER A 1 -2.91 2.55 -3.35
C SER A 1 -1.55 2.94 -3.93
N ILE A 2 -1.36 4.16 -4.46
CA ILE A 2 -0.07 4.63 -5.00
C ILE A 2 1.04 4.50 -3.96
N ASN A 3 0.85 5.07 -2.78
CA ASN A 3 1.83 5.04 -1.68
C ASN A 3 2.13 3.60 -1.22
N LEU A 4 1.15 2.71 -1.29
CA LEU A 4 1.33 1.31 -0.92
C LEU A 4 2.27 0.57 -1.89
N LEU A 5 2.11 0.77 -3.20
CA LEU A 5 3.03 0.21 -4.19
C LEU A 5 4.43 0.81 -4.05
N ALA A 6 4.52 2.15 -3.92
CA ALA A 6 5.79 2.84 -3.77
C ALA A 6 6.59 2.33 -2.55
N ILE A 7 5.93 2.14 -1.40
CA ILE A 7 6.57 1.59 -0.20
C ILE A 7 7.04 0.16 -0.41
N GLY A 8 6.22 -0.68 -1.05
CA GLY A 8 6.60 -2.05 -1.38
C GLY A 8 7.89 -2.11 -2.22
N GLU A 9 7.95 -1.28 -3.27
CA GLU A 9 9.12 -1.21 -4.16
C GLU A 9 10.36 -0.68 -3.46
N VAL A 10 10.24 0.41 -2.70
CA VAL A 10 11.40 1.00 -1.98
C VAL A 10 11.93 0.03 -0.92
N LEU A 11 11.06 -0.62 -0.15
CA LEU A 11 11.48 -1.61 0.84
C LEU A 11 12.14 -2.83 0.17
N MET A 12 11.68 -3.24 -1.01
CA MET A 12 12.30 -4.31 -1.78
C MET A 12 13.70 -3.93 -2.28
N ILE A 13 13.88 -2.70 -2.75
CA ILE A 13 15.21 -2.17 -3.10
C ILE A 13 16.13 -2.23 -1.88
N CYS A 14 15.67 -1.74 -0.72
CA CYS A 14 16.43 -1.80 0.51
C CYS A 14 16.80 -3.25 0.88
N LYS A 15 15.84 -4.17 0.75
CA LYS A 15 16.07 -5.61 1.00
C LYS A 15 17.15 -6.19 0.10
N LYS A 16 17.11 -5.89 -1.20
CA LYS A 16 18.09 -6.38 -2.19
C LYS A 16 19.50 -5.82 -1.97
N TYR A 17 19.61 -4.66 -1.34
CA TYR A 17 20.90 -4.05 -0.94
C TYR A 17 21.32 -4.42 0.49
N ASP A 18 20.71 -5.46 1.09
CA ASP A 18 20.99 -5.94 2.45
C ASP A 18 20.86 -4.84 3.54
N LEU A 19 20.06 -3.82 3.28
CA LEU A 19 19.78 -2.79 4.27
C LEU A 19 18.82 -3.32 5.34
N ASN A 20 19.03 -2.88 6.57
CA ASN A 20 18.11 -3.17 7.66
C ASN A 20 16.74 -2.52 7.40
N LEU A 21 15.70 -3.35 7.18
CA LEU A 21 14.37 -2.87 6.82
C LEU A 21 13.71 -2.01 7.91
N LYS A 22 14.02 -2.24 9.18
CA LYS A 22 13.54 -1.39 10.27
C LYS A 22 14.18 -0.01 10.18
N ALA A 23 15.48 0.07 9.94
CA ALA A 23 16.17 1.35 9.75
C ALA A 23 15.67 2.09 8.50
N ALA A 24 15.45 1.38 7.39
CA ALA A 24 14.87 1.94 6.17
C ALA A 24 13.44 2.49 6.42
N TYR A 25 12.59 1.73 7.11
CA TYR A 25 11.26 2.18 7.52
C TYR A 25 11.32 3.47 8.34
N GLU A 26 12.18 3.53 9.36
CA GLU A 26 12.31 4.71 10.22
C GLU A 26 12.87 5.92 9.47
N ALA A 27 13.82 5.72 8.56
CA ALA A 27 14.38 6.79 7.74
C ALA A 27 13.29 7.42 6.83
N ILE A 28 12.45 6.60 6.20
CA ILE A 28 11.35 7.08 5.38
C ILE A 28 10.32 7.81 6.26
N ARG A 29 10.01 7.27 7.44
CA ARG A 29 9.03 7.83 8.37
C ARG A 29 9.32 9.28 8.76
N VAL A 30 10.58 9.67 8.83
CA VAL A 30 11.02 11.03 9.20
C VAL A 30 11.40 11.90 8.01
N SER A 31 11.23 11.39 6.78
CA SER A 31 11.57 12.10 5.54
C SER A 31 10.33 12.62 4.82
N SER A 32 10.54 13.37 3.73
CA SER A 32 9.47 13.83 2.83
C SER A 32 8.76 12.69 2.07
N GLY A 33 9.33 11.50 2.05
CA GLY A 33 8.71 10.31 1.48
C GLY A 33 7.67 9.65 2.38
N ASN A 34 7.47 10.15 3.60
CA ASN A 34 6.48 9.60 4.51
C ASN A 34 5.04 9.80 4.02
N SER A 35 4.19 8.87 4.42
CA SER A 35 2.74 8.95 4.22
C SER A 35 2.02 8.21 5.34
N PHE A 36 0.72 8.46 5.51
CA PHE A 36 -0.10 7.65 6.43
C PHE A 36 -0.01 6.15 6.10
N VAL A 37 -0.01 5.80 4.82
CA VAL A 37 0.14 4.40 4.37
C VAL A 37 1.49 3.82 4.81
N HIS A 38 2.58 4.58 4.71
CA HIS A 38 3.88 4.12 5.20
C HIS A 38 3.86 3.85 6.71
N THR A 39 3.35 4.79 7.50
CA THR A 39 3.34 4.65 8.96
C THR A 39 2.39 3.59 9.48
N SER A 40 1.30 3.30 8.78
CA SER A 40 0.31 2.29 9.15
C SER A 40 0.54 0.95 8.44
N GLU A 41 0.34 0.92 7.13
CA GLU A 41 0.34 -0.32 6.34
C GLU A 41 1.75 -0.88 6.11
N GLY A 42 2.78 -0.03 6.05
CA GLY A 42 4.18 -0.46 5.99
C GLY A 42 4.59 -1.37 7.13
N GLN A 43 4.05 -1.14 8.33
CA GLN A 43 4.26 -2.00 9.49
C GLN A 43 3.62 -3.39 9.31
N LEU A 44 2.43 -3.43 8.69
CA LEU A 44 1.71 -4.68 8.44
C LEU A 44 2.41 -5.54 7.38
N ILE A 45 3.04 -4.90 6.38
CA ILE A 45 3.89 -5.58 5.41
C ILE A 45 5.08 -6.19 6.13
N LEU A 46 5.83 -5.41 6.91
CA LEU A 46 7.04 -5.85 7.59
C LEU A 46 6.78 -6.89 8.69
N SER A 47 5.60 -6.88 9.32
CA SER A 47 5.19 -7.94 10.27
C SER A 47 4.63 -9.19 9.61
N ARG A 48 4.40 -9.17 8.29
CA ARG A 48 3.75 -10.24 7.51
C ARG A 48 2.28 -10.50 7.87
N SER A 49 1.65 -9.61 8.63
CA SER A 49 0.21 -9.76 8.95
C SER A 49 -0.70 -9.40 7.78
N PHE A 50 -0.31 -8.39 7.01
CA PHE A 50 -1.08 -7.80 5.91
C PHE A 50 -2.49 -7.31 6.29
N ASP A 51 -2.85 -7.32 7.58
CA ASP A 51 -4.19 -7.04 8.08
C ASP A 51 -4.54 -5.54 8.05
N ALA A 52 -4.70 -5.00 6.85
CA ALA A 52 -5.15 -3.62 6.65
C ALA A 52 -6.68 -3.45 6.85
N GLN A 53 -7.42 -4.53 7.08
CA GLN A 53 -8.89 -4.55 7.15
C GLN A 53 -9.57 -3.95 5.90
N PHE A 54 -8.86 -3.90 4.78
CA PHE A 54 -9.31 -3.41 3.49
C PHE A 54 -8.89 -4.39 2.40
N THR A 55 -9.85 -4.94 1.67
CA THR A 55 -9.64 -6.07 0.77
C THR A 55 -9.36 -5.66 -0.67
N MET A 56 -8.82 -6.60 -1.48
CA MET A 56 -8.50 -6.37 -2.90
C MET A 56 -9.72 -5.97 -3.73
N ASP A 57 -10.89 -6.55 -3.49
CA ASP A 57 -12.11 -6.15 -4.18
C ASP A 57 -12.52 -4.72 -3.86
N LEU A 58 -12.36 -4.27 -2.63
CA LEU A 58 -12.67 -2.91 -2.22
C LEU A 58 -11.74 -1.88 -2.85
N ILE A 59 -10.42 -2.13 -2.82
CA ILE A 59 -9.46 -1.20 -3.45
C ILE A 59 -9.64 -1.15 -4.97
N CYS A 60 -9.91 -2.29 -5.63
CA CYS A 60 -10.21 -2.31 -7.06
C CYS A 60 -11.50 -1.57 -7.40
N LYS A 61 -12.53 -1.67 -6.54
CA LYS A 61 -13.77 -0.89 -6.70
C LYS A 61 -13.48 0.61 -6.65
N ASP A 62 -12.71 1.06 -5.68
CA ASP A 62 -12.39 2.48 -5.50
C ASP A 62 -11.54 3.02 -6.66
N LEU A 63 -10.52 2.28 -7.10
CA LEU A 63 -9.71 2.62 -8.28
C LEU A 63 -10.57 2.66 -9.55
N GLY A 64 -11.50 1.73 -9.73
CA GLY A 64 -12.43 1.73 -10.85
C GLY A 64 -13.37 2.95 -10.86
N LEU A 65 -13.74 3.49 -9.70
CA LEU A 65 -14.50 4.76 -9.63
C LEU A 65 -13.65 5.94 -10.11
N VAL A 66 -12.39 6.02 -9.67
CA VAL A 66 -11.45 7.05 -10.11
C VAL A 66 -11.22 6.95 -11.62
N GLU A 67 -11.03 5.75 -12.16
CA GLU A 67 -10.85 5.52 -13.59
C GLU A 67 -12.07 5.96 -14.43
N LYS A 68 -13.29 5.73 -13.92
CA LYS A 68 -14.51 6.25 -14.57
C LYS A 68 -14.53 7.77 -14.63
N LEU A 69 -14.14 8.45 -13.54
CA LEU A 69 -14.07 9.91 -13.50
C LEU A 69 -12.98 10.44 -14.43
N ARG A 70 -11.81 9.80 -14.44
CA ARG A 70 -10.70 10.12 -15.35
C ARG A 70 -11.17 10.10 -16.81
N LYS A 71 -11.83 9.03 -17.22
CA LYS A 71 -12.38 8.88 -18.59
C LYS A 71 -13.44 9.93 -18.89
N LYS A 72 -14.37 10.18 -17.96
CA LYS A 72 -15.44 11.17 -18.14
C LYS A 72 -14.89 12.57 -18.39
N PHE A 73 -13.81 12.94 -17.73
CA PHE A 73 -13.22 14.28 -17.83
C PHE A 73 -11.97 14.36 -18.71
N ASN A 74 -11.62 13.28 -19.42
CA ASN A 74 -10.42 13.18 -20.27
C ASN A 74 -9.12 13.60 -19.54
N ILE A 75 -8.96 13.19 -18.27
CA ILE A 75 -7.76 13.51 -17.48
C ILE A 75 -6.63 12.55 -17.86
N PRO A 76 -5.47 13.04 -18.34
CA PRO A 76 -4.30 12.20 -18.60
C PRO A 76 -3.64 11.82 -17.26
N SER A 77 -3.95 10.65 -16.74
CA SER A 77 -3.45 10.17 -15.43
C SER A 77 -2.90 8.75 -15.53
N ASP A 78 -1.72 8.64 -16.15
CA ASP A 78 -1.06 7.37 -16.42
C ASP A 78 -0.76 6.58 -15.14
N LEU A 79 -0.37 7.27 -14.07
CA LEU A 79 -0.08 6.65 -12.78
C LEU A 79 -1.29 5.92 -12.18
N ILE A 80 -2.48 6.53 -12.25
CA ILE A 80 -3.72 5.91 -11.74
C ILE A 80 -4.03 4.64 -12.52
N HIS A 81 -3.90 4.69 -13.85
CA HIS A 81 -4.15 3.54 -14.71
C HIS A 81 -3.16 2.39 -14.42
N LEU A 82 -1.88 2.71 -14.26
CA LEU A 82 -0.86 1.72 -13.88
C LEU A 82 -1.20 1.05 -12.54
N VAL A 83 -1.54 1.85 -11.52
CA VAL A 83 -1.89 1.36 -10.19
C VAL A 83 -3.13 0.47 -10.24
N GLU A 84 -4.17 0.88 -10.97
CA GLU A 84 -5.38 0.05 -11.16
C GLU A 84 -5.04 -1.30 -11.76
N SER A 85 -4.22 -1.33 -12.83
CA SER A 85 -3.83 -2.57 -13.49
C SER A 85 -3.10 -3.55 -12.56
N ILE A 86 -2.19 -3.02 -11.71
CA ILE A 86 -1.46 -3.83 -10.72
C ILE A 86 -2.41 -4.42 -9.68
N PHE A 87 -3.39 -3.65 -9.17
CA PHE A 87 -4.35 -4.16 -8.20
C PHE A 87 -5.34 -5.16 -8.82
N ILE A 88 -5.72 -5.00 -10.09
CA ILE A 88 -6.51 -6.00 -10.82
C ILE A 88 -5.71 -7.30 -10.97
N GLU A 89 -4.43 -7.25 -11.34
CA GLU A 89 -3.54 -8.41 -11.36
C GLU A 89 -3.49 -9.07 -9.97
N GLY A 90 -3.28 -8.26 -8.93
CA GLY A 90 -3.26 -8.72 -7.55
C GLY A 90 -4.52 -9.45 -7.13
N LYS A 91 -5.67 -8.88 -7.44
CA LYS A 91 -6.97 -9.49 -7.17
C LYS A 91 -7.14 -10.85 -7.87
N ASN A 92 -6.69 -10.96 -9.11
CA ASN A 92 -6.79 -12.18 -9.89
C ASN A 92 -5.86 -13.29 -9.37
N ILE A 93 -4.68 -12.94 -8.87
CA ILE A 93 -3.67 -13.90 -8.40
C ILE A 93 -3.87 -14.25 -6.92
N LEU A 94 -4.16 -13.27 -6.08
CA LEU A 94 -4.22 -13.44 -4.62
C LEU A 94 -5.63 -13.68 -4.10
N GLY A 95 -6.65 -13.29 -4.88
CA GLY A 95 -8.06 -13.45 -4.53
C GLY A 95 -8.74 -12.16 -4.07
N ASN A 96 -10.06 -12.12 -4.24
CA ASN A 96 -10.90 -10.95 -3.97
C ASN A 96 -10.83 -10.49 -2.51
N ARG A 97 -10.79 -11.45 -1.57
CA ARG A 97 -10.89 -11.20 -0.13
C ARG A 97 -9.53 -11.11 0.58
N GLU A 98 -8.43 -11.24 -0.17
CA GLU A 98 -7.11 -10.97 0.39
C GLU A 98 -6.98 -9.48 0.73
N PHE A 99 -6.19 -9.15 1.75
CA PHE A 99 -5.98 -7.75 2.14
C PHE A 99 -5.17 -6.99 1.09
N SER A 100 -5.49 -5.72 0.89
CA SER A 100 -4.86 -4.86 -0.13
C SER A 100 -3.34 -4.73 0.04
N THR A 101 -2.85 -4.73 1.28
CA THR A 101 -1.42 -4.71 1.61
C THR A 101 -0.66 -5.93 1.11
N ALA A 102 -1.36 -7.05 0.91
CA ALA A 102 -0.77 -8.26 0.34
C ALA A 102 -0.37 -8.10 -1.14
N ILE A 103 -0.70 -6.98 -1.79
CA ILE A 103 -0.27 -6.66 -3.16
C ILE A 103 1.25 -6.78 -3.32
N VAL A 104 2.02 -6.48 -2.28
CA VAL A 104 3.48 -6.59 -2.29
C VAL A 104 3.98 -8.02 -2.52
N LYS A 105 3.16 -9.05 -2.25
CA LYS A 105 3.49 -10.47 -2.51
C LYS A 105 3.75 -10.72 -4.00
N LEU A 106 3.16 -9.93 -4.90
CA LEU A 106 3.47 -10.02 -6.34
C LEU A 106 4.91 -9.63 -6.63
N LEU A 107 5.38 -8.55 -6.01
CA LEU A 107 6.76 -8.09 -6.12
C LEU A 107 7.72 -9.07 -5.45
N GLU A 108 7.39 -9.53 -4.24
CA GLU A 108 8.16 -10.53 -3.51
C GLU A 108 8.40 -11.79 -4.35
N LYS A 109 7.34 -12.30 -4.99
CA LYS A 109 7.42 -13.47 -5.87
C LYS A 109 8.35 -13.22 -7.07
N LYS A 110 8.24 -12.03 -7.69
CA LYS A 110 9.10 -11.65 -8.83
C LYS A 110 10.57 -11.49 -8.42
N CYS A 111 10.83 -11.04 -7.20
CA CYS A 111 12.18 -10.79 -6.69
C CYS A 111 12.80 -12.00 -5.94
N GLY A 112 12.00 -13.01 -5.59
CA GLY A 112 12.46 -14.15 -4.78
C GLY A 112 12.84 -13.77 -3.34
N GLU A 113 12.25 -12.73 -2.79
CA GLU A 113 12.55 -12.18 -1.46
C GLU A 113 11.27 -11.85 -0.71
N GLU A 114 11.29 -11.95 0.62
CA GLU A 114 10.19 -11.53 1.48
C GLU A 114 10.50 -10.25 2.26
N LEU A 115 9.53 -9.35 2.33
CA LEU A 115 9.61 -8.14 3.15
C LEU A 115 9.21 -8.50 4.58
N TYR A 116 10.20 -8.79 5.39
CA TYR A 116 10.02 -9.12 6.80
C TYR A 116 11.02 -8.39 7.67
N SER A 117 10.54 -7.87 8.80
CA SER A 117 11.39 -7.36 9.88
C SER A 117 10.70 -7.65 11.23
N PRO A 118 11.44 -8.16 12.23
CA PRO A 118 10.85 -8.47 13.53
C PRO A 118 10.38 -7.22 14.29
N ASN A 119 9.48 -7.47 15.25
CA ASN A 119 8.99 -6.46 16.20
C ASN A 119 8.11 -5.34 15.59
N PHE A 120 7.54 -5.54 14.40
CA PHE A 120 6.47 -4.70 13.90
C PHE A 120 5.10 -5.20 14.37
N PRO A 121 4.13 -4.29 14.61
CA PRO A 121 2.77 -4.66 15.03
C PRO A 121 2.04 -5.43 13.92
N LYS A 122 1.20 -6.38 14.33
CA LYS A 122 0.39 -7.19 13.41
C LYS A 122 -0.99 -6.61 13.15
N GLN A 123 -1.35 -5.52 13.82
CA GLN A 123 -2.63 -4.84 13.67
C GLN A 123 -2.40 -3.34 13.51
N LEU A 124 -3.30 -2.68 12.78
CA LEU A 124 -3.32 -1.22 12.72
C LEU A 124 -3.57 -0.67 14.12
N ILE A 125 -2.61 0.08 14.63
CA ILE A 125 -2.74 0.81 15.89
C ILE A 125 -2.89 2.29 15.52
N ASP A 126 -4.13 2.75 15.48
CA ASP A 126 -4.41 4.18 15.35
C ASP A 126 -4.24 4.84 16.73
N LYS A 127 -3.17 5.59 16.90
CA LYS A 127 -2.87 6.37 18.10
C LYS A 127 -3.23 7.85 17.94
N GLU A 128 -3.71 8.25 16.76
CA GLU A 128 -4.08 9.64 16.53
C GLU A 128 -5.42 9.96 17.19
N PRO A 129 -5.54 11.12 17.84
CA PRO A 129 -6.82 11.56 18.36
C PRO A 129 -7.79 11.76 17.20
N ARG A 130 -9.00 11.21 17.33
CA ARG A 130 -10.05 11.39 16.32
C ARG A 130 -10.31 12.87 16.13
N ARG A 131 -10.05 13.38 14.93
CA ARG A 131 -10.39 14.74 14.54
C ARG A 131 -11.81 14.77 14.02
N LYS A 132 -12.55 15.82 14.37
CA LYS A 132 -13.88 16.06 13.78
C LYS A 132 -13.72 16.26 12.28
N GLY A 133 -14.40 15.48 11.47
CA GLY A 133 -14.40 15.63 10.02
C GLY A 133 -14.99 16.96 9.57
N ILE A 134 -14.57 17.44 8.41
CA ILE A 134 -15.20 18.61 7.75
C ILE A 134 -16.40 18.08 6.97
N GLU A 135 -17.58 18.59 7.26
CA GLU A 135 -18.77 18.30 6.47
C GLU A 135 -18.70 19.14 5.18
N ILE A 136 -18.59 18.44 4.04
CA ILE A 136 -18.63 19.08 2.72
C ILE A 136 -20.08 19.14 2.30
N LYS A 137 -20.62 20.37 2.16
CA LYS A 137 -21.94 20.61 1.56
C LYS A 137 -21.75 20.88 0.07
N PHE A 138 -22.43 20.09 -0.75
CA PHE A 138 -22.49 20.25 -2.20
C PHE A 138 -23.65 21.18 -2.59
#